data_13614191137a8955ac3570fe5d07bc02
#
_entry.id   13614191137a8955ac3570fe5d07bc02
#
_cell.length_a   1.000
_cell.length_b   1.000
_cell.length_c   1.000
_cell.angle_alpha   90.00
_cell.angle_beta   90.00
_cell.angle_gamma   90.00
#
_symmetry.space_group_name_H-M   'P 1'
#
loop_
_entity.id
_entity.type
_entity.pdbx_description
1 polymer ?
#
loop_
_entity_poly.entity_id
_entity_poly.type
_entity_poly.pdbx_seq_one_letter_code
_entity_poly.pdbx_strand_id
1 'polypeptide(L)' 'MAHAILVERTDGTFLVGVRAPIARPYGADTLCLKFSGGGRVAAAGINHLAPEDIECFFDTFEKQF' A
#
# COMPACT_ATOMS: atom_id res chain seq x y z
N MET A 1 6.50 4.92 12.56
CA MET A 1 5.36 5.46 11.82
C MET A 1 5.25 4.78 10.46
N ALA A 2 4.05 4.43 10.04
CA ALA A 2 3.84 3.81 8.74
C ALA A 2 4.04 4.80 7.60
N HIS A 3 4.51 4.32 6.46
CA HIS A 3 4.73 5.15 5.27
C HIS A 3 4.08 4.48 4.06
N ALA A 4 3.55 5.31 3.17
CA ALA A 4 3.09 4.85 1.86
C ALA A 4 3.60 5.84 0.80
N ILE A 5 4.14 5.31 -0.28
CA ILE A 5 4.65 6.10 -1.40
C ILE A 5 3.89 5.67 -2.65
N LEU A 6 3.36 6.64 -3.39
CA LEU A 6 2.63 6.38 -4.63
C LEU A 6 3.35 7.08 -5.78
N VAL A 7 3.62 6.32 -6.84
CA VAL A 7 4.26 6.86 -8.05
C VAL A 7 3.36 6.55 -9.24
N GLU A 8 3.00 7.57 -9.98
CA GLU A 8 2.15 7.40 -11.16
C GLU A 8 2.93 6.70 -12.27
N ARG A 9 2.30 5.68 -12.85
CA ARG A 9 2.88 4.93 -13.97
C ARG A 9 2.39 5.52 -15.28
N THR A 10 3.07 5.16 -16.38
CA THR A 10 2.71 5.67 -17.70
C THR A 10 1.34 5.21 -18.18
N ASP A 11 0.83 4.12 -17.63
CA ASP A 11 -0.50 3.60 -18.00
C ASP A 11 -1.64 4.22 -17.16
N GLY A 12 -1.32 5.18 -16.30
CA GLY A 12 -2.31 5.86 -15.47
C GLY A 12 -2.61 5.18 -14.14
N THR A 13 -2.02 4.02 -13.88
CA THR A 13 -2.12 3.38 -12.55
C THR A 13 -0.96 3.85 -11.67
N PHE A 14 -0.95 3.41 -10.41
CA PHE A 14 0.07 3.83 -9.46
C PHE A 14 0.84 2.64 -8.92
N LEU A 15 2.15 2.81 -8.82
CA LEU A 15 3.02 1.91 -8.08
C LEU A 15 3.00 2.37 -6.63
N VAL A 16 2.68 1.46 -5.72
CA VAL A 16 2.55 1.80 -4.29
C VAL A 16 3.54 0.99 -3.49
N GLY A 17 4.26 1.67 -2.58
CA GLY A 17 5.12 1.02 -1.61
C GLY A 17 4.60 1.32 -0.21
N VAL A 18 4.49 0.29 0.64
CA VAL A 18 4.00 0.43 2.00
C VAL A 18 5.03 -0.12 2.96
N ARG A 19 5.34 0.65 4.00
CA ARG A 19 6.24 0.24 5.08
C ARG A 19 5.51 0.32 6.41
N ALA A 20 5.50 -0.78 7.15
CA ALA A 20 4.90 -0.82 8.48
C ALA A 20 5.77 -0.06 9.49
N PRO A 21 5.20 0.41 10.61
CA PRO A 21 5.97 1.08 11.65
C PRO A 21 7.00 0.15 12.27
N ILE A 22 8.15 0.69 12.68
CA ILE A 22 9.18 -0.10 13.35
C ILE A 22 8.64 -0.73 14.63
N ALA A 23 7.81 0.00 15.36
CA ALA A 23 7.21 -0.49 16.62
C ALA A 23 6.21 -1.62 16.40
N ARG A 24 5.60 -1.69 15.19
CA ARG A 24 4.63 -2.72 14.81
C ARG A 24 4.91 -3.12 13.37
N PRO A 25 5.98 -3.91 13.13
CA PRO A 25 6.48 -4.16 11.78
C PRO A 25 5.70 -5.25 11.04
N TYR A 26 4.38 -5.10 10.96
CA TYR A 26 3.52 -6.06 10.27
C TYR A 26 2.27 -5.36 9.77
N GLY A 27 1.56 -6.02 8.86
CA GLY A 27 0.31 -5.52 8.29
C GLY A 27 0.44 -4.93 6.90
N ALA A 28 1.68 -4.68 6.41
CA ALA A 28 1.87 -4.12 5.08
C ALA A 28 1.39 -5.07 3.98
N ASP A 29 1.72 -6.37 4.11
CA ASP A 29 1.29 -7.37 3.16
C ASP A 29 -0.23 -7.54 3.15
N THR A 30 -0.86 -7.56 4.32
CA THR A 30 -2.30 -7.69 4.45
C THR A 30 -3.03 -6.53 3.76
N LEU A 31 -2.53 -5.33 3.96
CA LEU A 31 -3.08 -4.14 3.30
C LEU A 31 -2.97 -4.25 1.78
N CYS A 32 -1.78 -4.55 1.28
CA CYS A 32 -1.54 -4.60 -0.16
C CYS A 32 -2.31 -5.73 -0.84
N LEU A 33 -2.51 -6.85 -0.17
CA LEU A 33 -3.29 -7.96 -0.71
C LEU A 33 -4.73 -7.55 -1.05
N LYS A 34 -5.30 -6.61 -0.32
CA LYS A 34 -6.65 -6.12 -0.57
C LYS A 34 -6.73 -5.38 -1.92
N PHE A 35 -5.61 -4.99 -2.48
CA PHE A 35 -5.53 -4.26 -3.75
C PHE A 35 -4.71 -5.02 -4.79
N SER A 36 -4.70 -6.33 -4.69
CA SER A 36 -3.99 -7.22 -5.63
C SER A 36 -2.47 -7.05 -5.60
N GLY A 37 -1.95 -6.58 -4.48
CA GLY A 37 -0.51 -6.47 -4.26
C GLY A 37 -0.02 -7.58 -3.35
N GLY A 38 1.11 -7.36 -2.71
CA GLY A 38 1.69 -8.32 -1.79
C GLY A 38 3.09 -7.91 -1.40
N GLY A 39 3.78 -8.80 -0.70
CA GLY A 39 5.13 -8.57 -0.24
C GLY A 39 5.36 -9.18 1.11
N ARG A 40 6.20 -8.52 1.91
CA ARG A 40 6.54 -8.96 3.25
C ARG A 40 5.67 -8.26 4.28
N VAL A 41 5.62 -8.82 5.49
CA VAL A 41 4.78 -8.28 6.56
C VAL A 41 5.13 -6.83 6.90
N ALA A 42 6.40 -6.44 6.81
CA ALA A 42 6.85 -5.09 7.14
C ALA A 42 6.99 -4.18 5.92
N ALA A 43 7.02 -4.73 4.72
CA ALA A 43 7.25 -3.97 3.50
C ALA A 43 6.59 -4.67 2.32
N ALA A 44 5.62 -4.03 1.71
CA ALA A 44 4.85 -4.61 0.62
C ALA A 44 4.53 -3.55 -0.43
N GLY A 45 3.94 -3.96 -1.55
CA GLY A 45 3.62 -3.03 -2.61
C GLY A 45 2.46 -3.48 -3.47
N ILE A 46 1.98 -2.54 -4.26
CA ILE A 46 0.95 -2.74 -5.26
C ILE A 46 1.51 -2.23 -6.58
N ASN A 47 1.53 -3.07 -7.62
CA ASN A 47 2.14 -2.68 -8.89
C ASN A 47 1.23 -1.78 -9.73
N HIS A 48 -0.07 -1.99 -9.65
CA HIS A 48 -1.03 -1.28 -10.51
C HIS A 48 -2.28 -0.92 -9.71
N LEU A 49 -2.17 0.09 -8.85
CA LEU A 49 -3.34 0.62 -8.15
C LEU A 49 -4.10 1.54 -9.09
N ALA A 50 -5.37 1.25 -9.34
CA ALA A 50 -6.20 2.07 -10.20
C ALA A 50 -6.45 3.45 -9.56
N PRO A 51 -6.51 4.54 -10.35
CA PRO A 51 -6.76 5.88 -9.80
C PRO A 51 -8.03 5.94 -8.97
N GLU A 52 -9.06 5.24 -9.37
CA GLU A 52 -10.34 5.23 -8.63
C GLU A 52 -10.26 4.53 -7.29
N ASP A 53 -9.19 3.76 -7.04
CA ASP A 53 -9.00 3.04 -5.78
C ASP A 53 -8.10 3.77 -4.78
N ILE A 54 -7.55 4.92 -5.16
CA ILE A 54 -6.61 5.66 -4.30
C ILE A 54 -7.26 6.05 -2.97
N GLU A 55 -8.47 6.57 -3.03
CA GLU A 55 -9.18 7.01 -1.83
C GLU A 55 -9.46 5.84 -0.88
N CYS A 56 -9.90 4.73 -1.45
CA CYS A 56 -10.13 3.50 -0.69
C CYS A 56 -8.83 2.98 -0.08
N PHE A 57 -7.72 3.08 -0.82
CA PHE A 57 -6.40 2.69 -0.32
C PHE A 57 -6.02 3.53 0.91
N PHE A 58 -6.18 4.85 0.84
CA PHE A 58 -5.83 5.72 1.96
C PHE A 58 -6.69 5.41 3.18
N ASP A 59 -7.99 5.21 2.99
CA ASP A 59 -8.88 4.84 4.09
C ASP A 59 -8.43 3.54 4.75
N THR A 60 -8.10 2.54 3.95
CA THR A 60 -7.66 1.24 4.45
C THR A 60 -6.32 1.36 5.15
N PHE A 61 -5.40 2.16 4.59
CA PHE A 61 -4.09 2.42 5.18
C PHE A 61 -4.22 3.03 6.57
N GLU A 62 -5.07 4.04 6.71
CA GLU A 62 -5.29 4.69 7.99
C GLU A 62 -5.87 3.74 9.04
N LYS A 63 -6.78 2.86 8.63
CA LYS A 63 -7.38 1.88 9.54
C LYS A 63 -6.41 0.77 9.92
N GLN A 64 -5.49 0.43 9.01
CA GLN A 64 -4.50 -0.62 9.26
C GLN A 64 -3.42 -0.14 10.22
N PHE A 65 -3.06 1.10 10.12
CA PHE A 65 -1.99 1.71 10.90
C PHE A 65 -2.47 2.92 11.67
#